data_7261d523d054f73dbddc87720c265686
#
_entry.id   7261d523d054f73dbddc87720c265686
#
_cell.length_a   1.000
_cell.length_b   1.000
_cell.length_c   1.000
_cell.angle_alpha   90.00
_cell.angle_beta   90.00
_cell.angle_gamma   90.00
#
_symmetry.space_group_name_H-M   'P 1'
#
loop_
_entity.id
_entity.type
_entity.pdbx_description
1 polymer ?
#
loop_
_entity_poly.entity_id
_entity_poly.type
_entity_poly.pdbx_seq_one_letter_code
_entity_poly.pdbx_strand_id
1 'polypeptide(L)'
;LEKLKGLLAFAKEHKNALEHQEIVDYFKGISLTETQSEKILDYLDEHGVDVLRQKDADALEDLEEEEEVDVSEAALEVPEGISTDDPVRMYLKEIGKIPLLTADEEIELAKRMEKGDPEAKKRLAESNLRLVVSIAKRYTGRGMQFLDLIQEGNLGLIKAVEKFDYHKGYKFSTYATWWIRQAITRAIADQARTIRIP
;
A
#
# COMPACT_ATOMS: atom_id res chain seq x y z
N LEU A 1 -15.06 -22.93 -9.75
CA LEU A 1 -15.39 -21.69 -10.47
C LEU A 1 -16.34 -20.79 -9.67
N GLU A 2 -17.43 -21.31 -9.08
CA GLU A 2 -18.36 -20.48 -8.27
C GLU A 2 -17.68 -19.86 -7.04
N LYS A 3 -16.86 -20.62 -6.31
CA LYS A 3 -16.11 -20.10 -5.15
C LYS A 3 -15.08 -19.02 -5.52
N LEU A 4 -14.46 -19.11 -6.69
CA LEU A 4 -13.54 -18.08 -7.16
C LEU A 4 -14.28 -16.77 -7.50
N LYS A 5 -15.46 -16.86 -8.10
CA LYS A 5 -16.32 -15.69 -8.33
C LYS A 5 -16.80 -15.07 -7.03
N GLY A 6 -17.12 -15.89 -6.02
CA GLY A 6 -17.47 -15.43 -4.69
C GLY A 6 -16.29 -14.73 -3.98
N LEU A 7 -15.07 -15.26 -4.14
CA LEU A 7 -13.87 -14.64 -3.62
C LEU A 7 -13.58 -13.27 -4.27
N LEU A 8 -13.82 -13.13 -5.58
CA LEU A 8 -13.72 -11.84 -6.25
C LEU A 8 -14.78 -10.83 -5.76
N ALA A 9 -16.00 -11.29 -5.47
CA ALA A 9 -17.01 -10.41 -4.88
C ALA A 9 -16.58 -9.95 -3.47
N PHE A 10 -16.08 -10.88 -2.66
CA PHE A 10 -15.51 -10.58 -1.35
C PHE A 10 -14.33 -9.60 -1.44
N ALA A 11 -13.42 -9.80 -2.41
CA ALA A 11 -12.32 -8.89 -2.64
C ALA A 11 -12.78 -7.46 -3.01
N LYS A 12 -13.85 -7.34 -3.81
CA LYS A 12 -14.43 -6.03 -4.17
C LYS A 12 -14.98 -5.28 -2.96
N GLU A 13 -15.60 -5.97 -2.02
CA GLU A 13 -16.06 -5.38 -0.75
C GLU A 13 -14.88 -4.89 0.09
N HIS A 14 -13.70 -5.51 -0.06
CA HIS A 14 -12.45 -5.15 0.60
C HIS A 14 -11.51 -4.30 -0.28
N LYS A 15 -12.07 -3.51 -1.21
CA LYS A 15 -11.35 -2.59 -2.10
C LYS A 15 -10.26 -3.26 -2.95
N ASN A 16 -10.51 -4.49 -3.38
CA ASN A 16 -9.58 -5.31 -4.15
C ASN A 16 -8.22 -5.54 -3.46
N ALA A 17 -8.23 -5.64 -2.13
CA ALA A 17 -7.05 -5.97 -1.35
C ALA A 17 -7.39 -7.09 -0.36
N LEU A 18 -6.60 -8.16 -0.35
CA LEU A 18 -6.77 -9.30 0.54
C LEU A 18 -5.44 -9.68 1.20
N GLU A 19 -5.50 -10.17 2.43
CA GLU A 19 -4.38 -10.85 3.06
C GLU A 19 -4.47 -12.36 2.80
N HIS A 20 -3.32 -13.02 2.80
CA HIS A 20 -3.27 -14.48 2.58
C HIS A 20 -4.16 -15.24 3.57
N GLN A 21 -4.21 -14.78 4.82
CA GLN A 21 -5.05 -15.39 5.86
C GLN A 21 -6.55 -15.30 5.55
N GLU A 22 -7.02 -14.19 4.97
CA GLU A 22 -8.42 -14.02 4.58
C GLU A 22 -8.80 -15.01 3.46
N ILE A 23 -7.86 -15.30 2.55
CA ILE A 23 -8.06 -16.30 1.49
C ILE A 23 -8.15 -17.71 2.09
N VAL A 24 -7.24 -18.05 3.01
CA VAL A 24 -7.25 -19.34 3.71
C VAL A 24 -8.55 -19.53 4.49
N ASP A 25 -9.00 -18.50 5.19
CA ASP A 25 -10.25 -18.52 5.95
C ASP A 25 -11.48 -18.65 5.06
N TYR A 26 -11.48 -18.02 3.89
CA TYR A 26 -12.56 -18.15 2.89
C TYR A 26 -12.69 -19.58 2.36
N PHE A 27 -11.57 -20.31 2.24
CA PHE A 27 -11.55 -21.70 1.83
C PHE A 27 -11.55 -22.69 3.00
N LYS A 28 -11.84 -22.23 4.22
CA LYS A 28 -11.92 -23.09 5.41
C LYS A 28 -12.80 -24.32 5.15
N GLY A 29 -12.23 -25.51 5.36
CA GLY A 29 -12.89 -26.79 5.05
C GLY A 29 -12.58 -27.41 3.69
N ILE A 30 -11.71 -26.79 2.88
CA ILE A 30 -11.17 -27.36 1.65
C ILE A 30 -9.64 -27.45 1.84
N SER A 31 -9.09 -28.64 1.74
CA SER A 31 -7.63 -28.81 1.72
C SER A 31 -7.12 -28.34 0.36
N LEU A 32 -6.59 -27.12 0.30
CA LEU A 32 -5.91 -26.60 -0.89
C LEU A 32 -4.50 -27.17 -0.98
N THR A 33 -4.11 -27.67 -2.14
CA THR A 33 -2.74 -27.99 -2.44
C THR A 33 -1.94 -26.72 -2.75
N GLU A 34 -0.63 -26.75 -2.57
CA GLU A 34 0.23 -25.58 -2.85
C GLU A 34 0.04 -25.04 -4.28
N THR A 35 -0.04 -25.94 -5.26
CA THR A 35 -0.31 -25.58 -6.66
C THR A 35 -1.70 -25.00 -6.90
N GLN A 36 -2.69 -25.35 -6.08
CA GLN A 36 -4.02 -24.74 -6.15
C GLN A 36 -4.03 -23.37 -5.51
N SER A 37 -3.30 -23.16 -4.43
CA SER A 37 -3.15 -21.85 -3.79
C SER A 37 -2.45 -20.87 -4.73
N GLU A 38 -1.39 -21.28 -5.41
CA GLU A 38 -0.71 -20.45 -6.41
C GLU A 38 -1.66 -20.02 -7.54
N LYS A 39 -2.43 -20.95 -8.10
CA LYS A 39 -3.42 -20.63 -9.14
C LYS A 39 -4.53 -19.70 -8.68
N ILE A 40 -4.91 -19.74 -7.41
CA ILE A 40 -5.87 -18.80 -6.83
C ILE A 40 -5.24 -17.42 -6.74
N LEU A 41 -3.98 -17.31 -6.32
CA LEU A 41 -3.25 -16.06 -6.24
C LEU A 41 -3.06 -15.43 -7.63
N ASP A 42 -2.65 -16.22 -8.63
CA ASP A 42 -2.51 -15.77 -10.01
C ASP A 42 -3.86 -15.28 -10.57
N TYR A 43 -4.94 -16.02 -10.30
CA TYR A 43 -6.28 -15.61 -10.72
C TYR A 43 -6.73 -14.29 -10.07
N LEU A 44 -6.41 -14.05 -8.81
CA LEU A 44 -6.72 -12.79 -8.12
C LEU A 44 -5.89 -11.64 -8.70
N ASP A 45 -4.61 -11.87 -8.98
CA ASP A 45 -3.73 -10.88 -9.60
C ASP A 45 -4.20 -10.48 -11.01
N GLU A 46 -4.57 -11.45 -11.85
CA GLU A 46 -5.15 -11.20 -13.19
C GLU A 46 -6.44 -10.36 -13.14
N HIS A 47 -7.21 -10.46 -12.04
CA HIS A 47 -8.46 -9.71 -11.84
C HIS A 47 -8.28 -8.41 -11.04
N GLY A 48 -7.06 -7.99 -10.82
CA GLY A 48 -6.80 -6.70 -10.19
C GLY A 48 -6.94 -6.69 -8.67
N VAL A 49 -6.84 -7.85 -8.02
CA VAL A 49 -6.86 -7.96 -6.56
C VAL A 49 -5.42 -8.03 -6.04
N ASP A 50 -5.06 -7.10 -5.15
CA ASP A 50 -3.76 -7.12 -4.49
C ASP A 50 -3.79 -8.10 -3.31
N VAL A 51 -2.84 -9.01 -3.24
CA VAL A 51 -2.75 -9.99 -2.16
C VAL A 51 -1.42 -9.86 -1.43
N LEU A 52 -1.47 -9.59 -0.12
CA LEU A 52 -0.31 -9.68 0.77
C LEU A 52 -0.04 -11.16 1.07
N ARG A 53 1.03 -11.70 0.52
CA ARG A 53 1.43 -13.10 0.70
C ARG A 53 2.11 -13.27 2.05
N GLN A 54 2.06 -14.49 2.62
CA GLN A 54 2.75 -14.80 3.88
C GLN A 54 4.27 -14.53 3.79
N LYS A 55 4.89 -14.86 2.66
CA LYS A 55 6.32 -14.59 2.42
C LYS A 55 6.64 -13.09 2.41
N ASP A 56 5.70 -12.26 1.95
CA ASP A 56 5.86 -10.81 1.95
C ASP A 56 5.65 -10.24 3.36
N ALA A 57 4.78 -10.88 4.16
CA ALA A 57 4.58 -10.54 5.56
C ALA A 57 5.82 -10.90 6.42
N ASP A 58 6.41 -12.07 6.18
CA ASP A 58 7.65 -12.49 6.84
C ASP A 58 8.83 -11.57 6.44
N ALA A 59 8.88 -11.14 5.16
CA ALA A 59 9.87 -10.17 4.68
C ALA A 59 9.66 -8.75 5.25
N LEU A 60 8.48 -8.43 5.81
CA LEU A 60 8.26 -7.15 6.50
C LEU A 60 9.08 -7.06 7.80
N GLU A 61 9.31 -8.19 8.48
CA GLU A 61 10.17 -8.23 9.67
C GLU A 61 11.64 -7.97 9.30
N ASP A 62 12.11 -8.52 8.16
CA ASP A 62 13.47 -8.28 7.66
C ASP A 62 13.67 -6.83 7.16
N LEU A 63 12.60 -6.18 6.67
CA LEU A 63 12.66 -4.79 6.19
C LEU A 63 12.78 -3.77 7.34
N GLU A 64 12.46 -4.12 8.58
CA GLU A 64 12.68 -3.23 9.73
C GLU A 64 14.18 -2.96 9.97
N GLU A 65 15.07 -3.88 9.57
CA GLU A 65 16.52 -3.73 9.75
C GLU A 65 17.22 -2.99 8.59
N GLU A 66 16.65 -2.97 7.36
CA GLU A 66 17.40 -2.54 6.17
C GLU A 66 17.03 -1.17 5.58
N GLU A 67 15.87 -0.59 5.83
CA GLU A 67 15.50 0.69 5.21
C GLU A 67 14.66 1.60 6.13
N GLU A 68 15.30 2.44 6.93
CA GLU A 68 14.65 3.66 7.39
C GLU A 68 14.33 4.53 6.17
N VAL A 69 13.04 4.56 5.79
CA VAL A 69 12.57 5.46 4.73
C VAL A 69 12.64 6.87 5.28
N ASP A 70 13.47 7.71 4.65
CA ASP A 70 13.60 9.10 5.04
C ASP A 70 12.28 9.85 4.83
N VAL A 71 11.66 10.26 5.93
CA VAL A 71 10.41 11.05 5.97
C VAL A 71 10.66 12.50 6.45
N SER A 72 11.93 12.92 6.50
CA SER A 72 12.31 14.28 6.85
C SER A 72 11.80 15.32 5.85
N GLU A 73 11.97 16.60 6.16
CA GLU A 73 11.67 17.67 5.21
C GLU A 73 12.51 17.58 3.92
N ALA A 74 13.74 17.07 4.00
CA ALA A 74 14.59 16.82 2.84
C ALA A 74 13.98 15.76 1.89
N ALA A 75 13.22 14.82 2.42
CA ALA A 75 12.49 13.86 1.60
C ALA A 75 11.40 14.50 0.73
N LEU A 76 10.94 15.71 1.04
CA LEU A 76 9.97 16.47 0.25
C LEU A 76 10.59 17.29 -0.88
N GLU A 77 11.91 17.33 -1.00
CA GLU A 77 12.56 17.97 -2.14
C GLU A 77 12.28 17.22 -3.43
N VAL A 78 11.97 17.95 -4.48
CA VAL A 78 11.72 17.35 -5.80
C VAL A 78 13.02 16.80 -6.37
N PRO A 79 13.04 15.56 -6.89
CA PRO A 79 14.23 15.00 -7.52
C PRO A 79 14.76 15.86 -8.65
N GLU A 80 16.07 15.96 -8.81
CA GLU A 80 16.71 16.68 -9.93
C GLU A 80 16.23 16.11 -11.29
N GLY A 81 15.94 17.01 -12.22
CA GLY A 81 15.53 16.63 -13.58
C GLY A 81 14.03 16.38 -13.76
N ILE A 82 13.22 16.49 -12.70
CA ILE A 82 11.76 16.45 -12.82
C ILE A 82 11.27 17.89 -13.03
N SER A 83 10.46 18.09 -14.08
CA SER A 83 9.71 19.34 -14.25
C SER A 83 8.83 19.55 -13.04
N THR A 84 9.14 20.59 -12.26
CA THR A 84 8.38 20.96 -11.08
C THR A 84 7.23 21.87 -11.49
N ASP A 85 6.16 21.26 -11.93
CA ASP A 85 4.91 21.98 -12.11
C ASP A 85 4.43 22.51 -10.76
N ASP A 86 3.82 23.69 -10.76
CA ASP A 86 3.27 24.33 -9.56
C ASP A 86 2.41 23.38 -8.69
N PRO A 87 1.60 22.45 -9.25
CA PRO A 87 0.80 21.49 -8.49
C PRO A 87 1.64 20.56 -7.62
N VAL A 88 2.80 20.08 -8.09
CA VAL A 88 3.69 19.18 -7.32
C VAL A 88 4.24 19.92 -6.11
N ARG A 89 4.78 21.12 -6.32
CA ARG A 89 5.31 21.97 -5.23
C ARG A 89 4.25 22.31 -4.20
N MET A 90 3.05 22.64 -4.66
CA MET A 90 1.94 22.97 -3.78
C MET A 90 1.54 21.76 -2.92
N TYR A 91 1.44 20.57 -3.51
CA TYR A 91 1.15 19.35 -2.81
C TYR A 91 2.23 19.04 -1.74
N LEU A 92 3.52 19.07 -2.11
CA LEU A 92 4.62 18.80 -1.18
C LEU A 92 4.64 19.80 0.00
N LYS A 93 4.35 21.07 -0.27
CA LYS A 93 4.25 22.10 0.77
C LYS A 93 3.07 21.84 1.72
N GLU A 94 1.93 21.37 1.21
CA GLU A 94 0.76 21.07 2.04
C GLU A 94 1.02 19.86 2.96
N ILE A 95 1.55 18.77 2.43
CA ILE A 95 1.84 17.59 3.26
C ILE A 95 2.97 17.84 4.25
N GLY A 96 3.89 18.77 3.93
CA GLY A 96 4.96 19.19 4.82
C GLY A 96 4.49 19.88 6.11
N LYS A 97 3.26 20.41 6.12
CA LYS A 97 2.67 21.05 7.32
C LYS A 97 2.12 20.03 8.33
N ILE A 98 1.91 18.77 7.88
CA ILE A 98 1.32 17.74 8.72
C ILE A 98 2.42 17.16 9.63
N PRO A 99 2.24 17.16 10.97
CA PRO A 99 3.21 16.60 11.88
C PRO A 99 3.30 15.08 11.75
N LEU A 100 4.50 14.55 11.93
CA LEU A 100 4.73 13.11 12.03
C LEU A 100 4.14 12.59 13.34
N LEU A 101 3.69 11.33 13.32
CA LEU A 101 3.18 10.63 14.51
C LEU A 101 4.32 9.95 15.25
N THR A 102 4.18 9.87 16.56
CA THR A 102 4.99 8.99 17.41
C THR A 102 4.40 7.57 17.37
N ALA A 103 5.19 6.57 17.77
CA ALA A 103 4.74 5.17 17.84
C ALA A 103 3.50 4.99 18.75
N ASP A 104 3.45 5.73 19.86
CA ASP A 104 2.31 5.67 20.78
C ASP A 104 1.05 6.28 20.16
N GLU A 105 1.17 7.37 19.41
CA GLU A 105 0.06 7.99 18.68
C GLU A 105 -0.44 7.08 17.54
N GLU A 106 0.43 6.36 16.85
CA GLU A 106 0.04 5.37 15.83
C GLU A 106 -0.83 4.27 16.45
N ILE A 107 -0.41 3.73 17.60
CA ILE A 107 -1.15 2.68 18.33
C ILE A 107 -2.50 3.23 18.83
N GLU A 108 -2.53 4.45 19.34
CA GLU A 108 -3.79 5.08 19.79
C GLU A 108 -4.77 5.27 18.62
N LEU A 109 -4.28 5.76 17.48
CA LEU A 109 -5.09 5.91 16.28
C LEU A 109 -5.58 4.55 15.78
N ALA A 110 -4.74 3.51 15.78
CA ALA A 110 -5.12 2.16 15.38
C ALA A 110 -6.24 1.60 16.26
N LYS A 111 -6.18 1.79 17.58
CA LYS A 111 -7.25 1.41 18.53
C LYS A 111 -8.57 2.16 18.26
N ARG A 112 -8.50 3.42 17.85
CA ARG A 112 -9.70 4.20 17.48
C ARG A 112 -10.27 3.74 16.14
N MET A 113 -9.40 3.38 15.19
CA MET A 113 -9.81 2.83 13.89
C MET A 113 -10.57 1.51 14.03
N GLU A 114 -10.12 0.63 14.93
CA GLU A 114 -10.80 -0.64 15.25
C GLU A 114 -12.24 -0.41 15.76
N LYS A 115 -12.47 0.71 16.45
CA LYS A 115 -13.79 1.15 16.91
C LYS A 115 -14.62 1.85 15.82
N GLY A 116 -14.08 1.94 14.61
CA GLY A 116 -14.77 2.53 13.45
C GLY A 116 -14.65 4.06 13.34
N ASP A 117 -13.67 4.70 14.00
CA ASP A 117 -13.46 6.15 13.94
C ASP A 117 -12.87 6.58 12.59
N PRO A 118 -13.63 7.31 11.74
CA PRO A 118 -13.14 7.73 10.43
C PRO A 118 -12.07 8.83 10.52
N GLU A 119 -12.09 9.67 11.57
CA GLU A 119 -11.09 10.72 11.76
C GLU A 119 -9.73 10.12 12.10
N ALA A 120 -9.70 9.00 12.86
CA ALA A 120 -8.46 8.29 13.14
C ALA A 120 -7.83 7.73 11.86
N LYS A 121 -8.64 7.15 10.96
CA LYS A 121 -8.18 6.67 9.65
C LYS A 121 -7.58 7.80 8.81
N LYS A 122 -8.29 8.93 8.74
CA LYS A 122 -7.86 10.10 8.00
C LYS A 122 -6.52 10.62 8.54
N ARG A 123 -6.42 10.79 9.86
CA ARG A 123 -5.20 11.31 10.49
C ARG A 123 -4.00 10.38 10.28
N LEU A 124 -4.18 9.06 10.41
CA LEU A 124 -3.11 8.11 10.16
C LEU A 124 -2.63 8.16 8.69
N ALA A 125 -3.55 8.27 7.73
CA ALA A 125 -3.22 8.43 6.33
C ALA A 125 -2.47 9.74 6.06
N GLU A 126 -2.99 10.88 6.52
CA GLU A 126 -2.41 12.21 6.28
C GLU A 126 -0.98 12.32 6.84
N SER A 127 -0.73 11.79 8.04
CA SER A 127 0.59 11.84 8.67
C SER A 127 1.63 10.96 7.97
N ASN A 128 1.20 10.05 7.09
CA ASN A 128 2.07 9.14 6.34
C ASN A 128 2.20 9.49 4.84
N LEU A 129 1.69 10.64 4.40
CA LEU A 129 1.84 11.09 3.01
C LEU A 129 3.31 11.32 2.61
N ARG A 130 4.16 11.75 3.55
CA ARG A 130 5.60 11.89 3.32
C ARG A 130 6.26 10.55 3.00
N LEU A 131 5.83 9.46 3.63
CA LEU A 131 6.30 8.11 3.34
C LEU A 131 6.01 7.73 1.88
N VAL A 132 4.81 8.06 1.38
CA VAL A 132 4.45 7.81 -0.02
C VAL A 132 5.38 8.55 -0.97
N VAL A 133 5.66 9.83 -0.72
CA VAL A 133 6.55 10.64 -1.56
C VAL A 133 7.96 10.06 -1.58
N SER A 134 8.49 9.68 -0.44
CA SER A 134 9.82 9.10 -0.31
C SER A 134 9.97 7.80 -1.10
N ILE A 135 8.95 6.95 -1.06
CA ILE A 135 8.91 5.71 -1.84
C ILE A 135 8.74 6.02 -3.34
N ALA A 136 7.81 6.91 -3.72
CA ALA A 136 7.54 7.26 -5.12
C ALA A 136 8.76 7.82 -5.85
N LYS A 137 9.65 8.55 -5.16
CA LYS A 137 10.91 9.06 -5.71
C LYS A 137 11.78 7.96 -6.32
N ARG A 138 11.80 6.77 -5.73
CA ARG A 138 12.61 5.63 -6.20
C ARG A 138 12.11 5.04 -7.52
N TYR A 139 10.89 5.40 -7.93
CA TYR A 139 10.23 4.90 -9.14
C TYR A 139 10.14 5.94 -10.26
N THR A 140 10.73 7.13 -10.07
CA THR A 140 10.78 8.16 -11.11
C THR A 140 11.57 7.69 -12.33
N GLY A 141 11.24 8.22 -13.52
CA GLY A 141 11.89 7.85 -14.78
C GLY A 141 11.45 6.52 -15.39
N ARG A 142 10.41 5.88 -14.84
CA ARG A 142 9.90 4.58 -15.32
C ARG A 142 8.63 4.69 -16.20
N GLY A 143 8.40 5.86 -16.80
CA GLY A 143 7.30 6.07 -17.76
C GLY A 143 6.03 6.67 -17.17
N MET A 144 5.97 6.94 -15.85
CA MET A 144 4.91 7.68 -15.19
C MET A 144 5.43 9.01 -14.63
N GLN A 145 4.56 10.01 -14.58
CA GLN A 145 4.88 11.30 -13.97
C GLN A 145 4.96 11.16 -12.45
N PHE A 146 5.78 11.99 -11.80
CA PHE A 146 6.01 11.89 -10.37
C PHE A 146 4.73 12.06 -9.54
N LEU A 147 3.86 13.01 -9.92
CA LEU A 147 2.57 13.20 -9.23
C LEU A 147 1.65 11.99 -9.36
N ASP A 148 1.65 11.33 -10.52
CA ASP A 148 0.85 10.12 -10.74
C ASP A 148 1.37 8.96 -9.88
N LEU A 149 2.70 8.79 -9.78
CA LEU A 149 3.30 7.81 -8.87
C LEU A 149 2.90 8.05 -7.41
N ILE A 150 2.87 9.32 -6.97
CA ILE A 150 2.42 9.69 -5.63
C ILE A 150 0.95 9.30 -5.44
N GLN A 151 0.08 9.61 -6.41
CA GLN A 151 -1.36 9.31 -6.29
C GLN A 151 -1.62 7.79 -6.25
N GLU A 152 -0.95 7.02 -7.06
CA GLU A 152 -1.03 5.55 -6.99
C GLU A 152 -0.51 5.02 -5.64
N GLY A 153 0.59 5.59 -5.15
CA GLY A 153 1.10 5.29 -3.81
C GLY A 153 0.11 5.65 -2.69
N ASN A 154 -0.62 6.75 -2.82
CA ASN A 154 -1.67 7.14 -1.88
C ASN A 154 -2.82 6.14 -1.85
N LEU A 155 -3.19 5.55 -2.99
CA LEU A 155 -4.18 4.46 -3.02
C LEU A 155 -3.68 3.23 -2.26
N GLY A 156 -2.39 2.90 -2.39
CA GLY A 156 -1.75 1.86 -1.58
C GLY A 156 -1.77 2.17 -0.09
N LEU A 157 -1.45 3.41 0.29
CA LEU A 157 -1.51 3.87 1.68
C LEU A 157 -2.92 3.74 2.28
N ILE A 158 -3.96 4.09 1.54
CA ILE A 158 -5.35 3.96 2.00
C ILE A 158 -5.69 2.48 2.27
N LYS A 159 -5.27 1.55 1.40
CA LYS A 159 -5.44 0.12 1.62
C LYS A 159 -4.70 -0.35 2.89
N ALA A 160 -3.47 0.14 3.09
CA ALA A 160 -2.70 -0.17 4.28
C ALA A 160 -3.40 0.29 5.57
N VAL A 161 -3.93 1.52 5.59
CA VAL A 161 -4.68 2.06 6.73
C VAL A 161 -5.89 1.21 7.06
N GLU A 162 -6.61 0.72 6.05
CA GLU A 162 -7.81 -0.10 6.24
C GLU A 162 -7.53 -1.50 6.77
N LYS A 163 -6.37 -2.06 6.41
CA LYS A 163 -5.96 -3.42 6.75
C LYS A 163 -4.99 -3.50 7.92
N PHE A 164 -4.56 -2.37 8.45
CA PHE A 164 -3.56 -2.35 9.52
C PHE A 164 -4.09 -2.94 10.82
N ASP A 165 -3.34 -3.91 11.34
CA ASP A 165 -3.57 -4.55 12.63
C ASP A 165 -2.36 -4.34 13.55
N TYR A 166 -2.52 -3.45 14.55
CA TYR A 166 -1.46 -3.14 15.50
C TYR A 166 -1.10 -4.30 16.45
N HIS A 167 -1.96 -5.31 16.57
CA HIS A 167 -1.68 -6.50 17.38
C HIS A 167 -0.55 -7.36 16.81
N LYS A 168 -0.25 -7.21 15.52
CA LYS A 168 0.83 -7.94 14.85
C LYS A 168 2.24 -7.46 15.24
N GLY A 169 2.37 -6.31 15.91
CA GLY A 169 3.60 -5.82 16.54
C GLY A 169 4.54 -5.01 15.66
N TYR A 170 4.34 -4.93 14.34
CA TYR A 170 5.18 -4.12 13.46
C TYR A 170 4.68 -2.66 13.38
N LYS A 171 5.60 -1.75 13.03
CA LYS A 171 5.28 -0.33 12.79
C LYS A 171 4.34 -0.17 11.58
N PHE A 172 3.47 0.82 11.64
CA PHE A 172 2.60 1.13 10.51
C PHE A 172 3.40 1.41 9.23
N SER A 173 4.52 2.16 9.32
CA SER A 173 5.36 2.50 8.18
C SER A 173 5.89 1.27 7.44
N THR A 174 6.29 0.23 8.16
CA THR A 174 6.78 -1.04 7.59
C THR A 174 5.67 -1.72 6.78
N TYR A 175 4.48 -1.86 7.37
CA TYR A 175 3.32 -2.45 6.71
C TYR A 175 2.86 -1.63 5.49
N ALA A 176 2.77 -0.30 5.65
CA ALA A 176 2.33 0.60 4.58
C ALA A 176 3.31 0.62 3.40
N THR A 177 4.61 0.48 3.64
CA THR A 177 5.63 0.45 2.59
C THR A 177 5.35 -0.63 1.56
N TRP A 178 4.94 -1.82 1.98
CA TRP A 178 4.58 -2.90 1.07
C TRP A 178 3.40 -2.52 0.16
N TRP A 179 2.32 -2.01 0.74
CA TRP A 179 1.12 -1.62 -0.01
C TRP A 179 1.38 -0.48 -0.97
N ILE A 180 2.20 0.51 -0.56
CA ILE A 180 2.59 1.64 -1.41
C ILE A 180 3.43 1.15 -2.59
N ARG A 181 4.43 0.31 -2.34
CA ARG A 181 5.27 -0.28 -3.40
C ARG A 181 4.44 -1.10 -4.38
N GLN A 182 3.56 -1.94 -3.89
CA GLN A 182 2.69 -2.79 -4.71
C GLN A 182 1.81 -1.94 -5.64
N ALA A 183 1.17 -0.89 -5.10
CA ALA A 183 0.32 0.00 -5.89
C ALA A 183 1.11 0.73 -6.99
N ILE A 184 2.26 1.29 -6.66
CA ILE A 184 3.14 1.99 -7.62
C ILE A 184 3.64 1.03 -8.70
N THR A 185 4.16 -0.12 -8.32
CA THR A 185 4.71 -1.11 -9.27
C THR A 185 3.64 -1.61 -10.23
N ARG A 186 2.45 -1.88 -9.72
CA ARG A 186 1.30 -2.29 -10.54
C ARG A 186 0.90 -1.18 -11.51
N ALA A 187 0.79 0.05 -11.05
CA ALA A 187 0.45 1.19 -11.90
C ALA A 187 1.48 1.40 -13.03
N ILE A 188 2.78 1.25 -12.74
CA ILE A 188 3.83 1.30 -13.75
C ILE A 188 3.64 0.19 -14.79
N ALA A 189 3.35 -1.04 -14.37
CA ALA A 189 3.14 -2.15 -15.28
C ALA A 189 1.92 -1.92 -16.20
N ASP A 190 0.83 -1.38 -15.65
CA ASP A 190 -0.43 -1.22 -16.36
C ASP A 190 -0.51 0.08 -17.18
N GLN A 191 0.07 1.18 -16.71
CA GLN A 191 -0.19 2.54 -17.23
C GLN A 191 1.03 3.21 -17.89
N ALA A 192 2.25 2.72 -17.68
CA ALA A 192 3.46 3.33 -18.24
C ALA A 192 3.54 3.22 -19.78
N ARG A 193 2.68 2.42 -20.39
CA ARG A 193 2.61 2.25 -21.85
C ARG A 193 1.23 2.60 -22.37
N THR A 194 1.19 3.34 -23.49
CA THR A 194 -0.05 3.75 -24.19
C THR A 194 -0.85 2.53 -24.69
N ILE A 195 -0.16 1.41 -24.97
CA ILE A 195 -0.75 0.13 -25.36
C ILE A 195 -0.29 -0.92 -24.34
N ARG A 196 -1.25 -1.55 -23.66
CA ARG A 196 -0.96 -2.67 -22.77
C ARG A 196 -0.44 -3.85 -23.61
N ILE A 197 0.79 -4.25 -23.35
CA ILE A 197 1.36 -5.49 -23.91
C ILE A 197 1.10 -6.58 -22.87
N PRO A 198 0.42 -7.68 -23.26
CA PRO A 198 0.12 -8.78 -22.36
C PRO A 198 1.39 -9.47 -21.85
#